data_20c6f84963cc4c22dcb8c11d1bb3d683
#
_entry.id   20c6f84963cc4c22dcb8c11d1bb3d683
#
_cell.length_a   1.000
_cell.length_b   1.000
_cell.length_c   1.000
_cell.angle_alpha   90.00
_cell.angle_beta   90.00
_cell.angle_gamma   90.00
#
_symmetry.space_group_name_H-M   'P 1'
#
loop_
_entity.id
_entity.type
_entity.pdbx_description
1 polymer ?
#
loop_
_entity_poly.entity_id
_entity_poly.type
_entity_poly.pdbx_seq_one_letter_code
_entity_poly.pdbx_strand_id
1 'polypeptide(L)'
;MVSKFRLFVWLPTIRIPENAAIVIARSDDTTFGILHSRFHEFWSLQMCTWMGKGNDPRYTPTTCFETFPFPAGLTPQDTDSQKTETLPDGSVIPSFPTKQANQAMVGLVSGATSKRPKAVERPVPTPSAPGQATANNQRATADQIAKAAKHLNDLRENWLNPPEWTDRIPEVTPLGMSSSPYPDRIVAKPGYEKDLVERALTKLCNQRPTWLNAAHKTLDATVAAAYGWADYKAAMPDEEILKRLLALNLERAGQINAIDTRK
;
A
#
# COMPACT_ATOMS: atom_id res chain seq x y z
N MET A 1 -3.66 -18.08 -10.58
CA MET A 1 -2.59 -17.47 -11.40
C MET A 1 -1.27 -17.97 -10.90
N VAL A 2 -0.45 -18.47 -11.78
CA VAL A 2 0.87 -18.99 -11.47
C VAL A 2 1.89 -17.97 -11.98
N SER A 3 2.72 -17.40 -11.11
CA SER A 3 3.77 -16.47 -11.49
C SER A 3 4.91 -16.54 -10.48
N LYS A 4 6.14 -16.50 -10.97
CA LYS A 4 7.32 -16.36 -10.12
C LYS A 4 7.45 -15.00 -9.45
N PHE A 5 6.73 -13.98 -9.96
CA PHE A 5 6.65 -12.65 -9.38
C PHE A 5 5.32 -12.44 -8.68
N ARG A 6 5.36 -11.81 -7.52
CA ARG A 6 4.16 -11.33 -6.81
C ARG A 6 3.83 -9.94 -7.28
N LEU A 7 2.97 -9.84 -8.29
CA LEU A 7 2.59 -8.57 -8.92
C LEU A 7 1.21 -8.16 -8.43
N PHE A 8 1.14 -7.03 -7.78
CA PHE A 8 -0.10 -6.37 -7.39
C PHE A 8 -0.30 -5.14 -8.29
N VAL A 9 -1.53 -4.88 -8.67
CA VAL A 9 -1.92 -3.74 -9.50
C VAL A 9 -3.21 -3.14 -8.96
N TRP A 10 -3.35 -1.85 -9.08
CA TRP A 10 -4.60 -1.18 -8.79
C TRP A 10 -5.61 -1.48 -9.89
N LEU A 11 -6.81 -1.85 -9.50
CA LEU A 11 -7.91 -2.08 -10.42
C LEU A 11 -9.10 -1.20 -10.01
N PRO A 12 -9.66 -0.40 -10.93
CA PRO A 12 -10.88 0.36 -10.65
C PRO A 12 -12.02 -0.56 -10.24
N THR A 13 -12.80 -0.17 -9.23
CA THR A 13 -13.90 -0.97 -8.67
C THR A 13 -14.98 -1.37 -9.66
N ILE A 14 -15.06 -0.64 -10.77
CA ILE A 14 -15.97 -0.93 -11.88
C ILE A 14 -15.50 -2.10 -12.78
N ARG A 15 -14.24 -2.53 -12.64
CA ARG A 15 -13.67 -3.66 -13.37
C ARG A 15 -13.84 -4.94 -12.57
N ILE A 16 -14.42 -5.96 -13.19
CA ILE A 16 -14.52 -7.30 -12.62
C ILE A 16 -13.35 -8.12 -13.17
N PRO A 17 -12.39 -8.53 -12.32
CA PRO A 17 -11.29 -9.38 -12.75
C PRO A 17 -11.77 -10.80 -13.03
N GLU A 18 -11.03 -11.52 -13.87
CA GLU A 18 -11.24 -12.93 -14.08
C GLU A 18 -11.00 -13.76 -12.81
N ASN A 19 -11.60 -14.94 -12.74
CA ASN A 19 -11.46 -15.87 -11.61
C ASN A 19 -10.01 -16.33 -11.33
N ALA A 20 -9.10 -16.11 -12.27
CA ALA A 20 -7.68 -16.40 -12.10
C ALA A 20 -6.94 -15.32 -11.28
N ALA A 21 -7.53 -14.14 -11.07
CA ALA A 21 -6.96 -13.06 -10.26
C ALA A 21 -7.42 -13.17 -8.80
N ILE A 22 -6.51 -12.87 -7.87
CA ILE A 22 -6.85 -12.72 -6.46
C ILE A 22 -7.13 -11.23 -6.20
N VAL A 23 -8.33 -10.95 -5.69
CA VAL A 23 -8.75 -9.59 -5.34
C VAL A 23 -8.53 -9.35 -3.86
N ILE A 24 -7.80 -8.29 -3.55
CA ILE A 24 -7.63 -7.77 -2.19
C ILE A 24 -8.38 -6.44 -2.14
N ALA A 25 -9.47 -6.38 -1.38
CA ALA A 25 -10.35 -5.20 -1.29
C ALA A 25 -9.69 -4.09 -0.46
N ARG A 26 -8.65 -3.45 -1.02
CA ARG A 26 -7.88 -2.39 -0.38
C ARG A 26 -7.67 -1.23 -1.34
N SER A 27 -7.50 -0.02 -0.78
CA SER A 27 -7.24 1.21 -1.54
C SER A 27 -6.10 2.05 -0.95
N ASP A 28 -5.41 1.54 0.07
CA ASP A 28 -4.34 2.25 0.76
C ASP A 28 -2.96 1.84 0.23
N ASP A 29 -2.10 2.84 0.00
CA ASP A 29 -0.75 2.62 -0.52
C ASP A 29 0.18 1.96 0.50
N THR A 30 -0.12 2.01 1.81
CA THR A 30 0.67 1.32 2.83
C THR A 30 0.55 -0.19 2.68
N THR A 31 -0.68 -0.73 2.64
CA THR A 31 -0.89 -2.17 2.38
C THR A 31 -0.29 -2.57 1.04
N PHE A 32 -0.52 -1.78 -0.01
CA PHE A 32 0.06 -2.02 -1.34
C PHE A 32 1.58 -2.11 -1.30
N GLY A 33 2.24 -1.19 -0.57
CA GLY A 33 3.70 -1.18 -0.41
C GLY A 33 4.21 -2.40 0.36
N ILE A 34 3.56 -2.76 1.46
CA ILE A 34 3.95 -3.95 2.23
C ILE A 34 3.84 -5.21 1.37
N LEU A 35 2.77 -5.34 0.57
CA LEU A 35 2.58 -6.48 -0.32
C LEU A 35 3.61 -6.54 -1.46
N HIS A 36 4.15 -5.41 -1.91
CA HIS A 36 5.21 -5.34 -2.91
C HIS A 36 6.62 -5.48 -2.33
N SER A 37 6.74 -5.49 -1.01
CA SER A 37 8.03 -5.64 -0.35
C SER A 37 8.58 -7.06 -0.48
N ARG A 38 9.89 -7.18 -0.40
CA ARG A 38 10.62 -8.44 -0.32
C ARG A 38 10.12 -9.34 0.82
N PHE A 39 9.65 -8.76 1.91
CA PHE A 39 9.14 -9.48 3.08
C PHE A 39 7.91 -10.32 2.73
N HIS A 40 6.93 -9.70 2.09
CA HIS A 40 5.72 -10.41 1.66
C HIS A 40 5.99 -11.34 0.47
N GLU A 41 6.87 -10.96 -0.45
CA GLU A 41 7.24 -11.83 -1.58
C GLU A 41 7.78 -13.18 -1.07
N PHE A 42 8.77 -13.16 -0.18
CA PHE A 42 9.36 -14.38 0.37
C PHE A 42 8.37 -15.17 1.23
N TRP A 43 7.62 -14.49 2.11
CA TRP A 43 6.56 -15.14 2.87
C TRP A 43 5.57 -15.84 1.95
N SER A 44 5.08 -15.15 0.95
CA SER A 44 4.09 -15.69 0.02
C SER A 44 4.61 -16.82 -0.85
N LEU A 45 5.89 -16.83 -1.20
CA LEU A 45 6.52 -17.93 -1.91
C LEU A 45 6.73 -19.17 -1.02
N GLN A 46 7.03 -18.95 0.26
CA GLN A 46 7.15 -20.05 1.23
C GLN A 46 5.80 -20.66 1.60
N MET A 47 4.76 -19.83 1.75
CA MET A 47 3.43 -20.24 2.20
C MET A 47 2.47 -20.60 1.06
N CYS A 48 2.90 -20.46 -0.20
CA CYS A 48 2.06 -20.76 -1.35
C CYS A 48 1.85 -22.28 -1.55
N THR A 49 0.82 -22.61 -2.30
CA THR A 49 0.67 -23.97 -2.85
C THR A 49 1.38 -24.08 -4.18
N TRP A 50 2.06 -25.20 -4.41
CA TRP A 50 2.74 -25.45 -5.66
C TRP A 50 1.87 -26.31 -6.57
N MET A 51 1.76 -25.93 -7.83
CA MET A 51 0.97 -26.61 -8.85
C MET A 51 1.88 -27.28 -9.90
N GLY A 52 1.27 -28.07 -10.77
CA GLY A 52 1.98 -28.78 -11.83
C GLY A 52 2.96 -29.82 -11.27
N LYS A 53 4.22 -29.77 -11.71
CA LYS A 53 5.31 -30.64 -11.21
C LYS A 53 6.03 -30.01 -10.00
N GLY A 54 5.38 -29.09 -9.27
CA GLY A 54 5.96 -28.40 -8.12
C GLY A 54 6.82 -27.18 -8.47
N ASN A 55 6.63 -26.62 -9.65
CA ASN A 55 7.38 -25.46 -10.15
C ASN A 55 6.53 -24.20 -10.31
N ASP A 56 5.23 -24.28 -10.07
CA ASP A 56 4.27 -23.21 -10.30
C ASP A 56 3.68 -22.68 -8.97
N PRO A 57 4.24 -21.59 -8.38
CA PRO A 57 3.80 -21.08 -7.09
C PRO A 57 2.46 -20.34 -7.21
N ARG A 58 1.41 -20.91 -6.63
CA ARG A 58 0.07 -20.31 -6.60
C ARG A 58 -0.10 -19.45 -5.35
N TYR A 59 -0.46 -18.18 -5.53
CA TYR A 59 -0.86 -17.33 -4.40
C TYR A 59 -2.21 -17.80 -3.84
N THR A 60 -2.23 -18.22 -2.58
CA THR A 60 -3.44 -18.64 -1.87
C THR A 60 -3.73 -17.60 -0.76
N PRO A 61 -4.85 -16.87 -0.81
CA PRO A 61 -5.14 -15.79 0.15
C PRO A 61 -5.01 -16.24 1.61
N THR A 62 -5.60 -17.39 1.95
CA THR A 62 -5.64 -17.94 3.31
C THR A 62 -4.25 -18.30 3.87
N THR A 63 -3.30 -18.62 3.04
CA THR A 63 -1.95 -19.00 3.49
C THR A 63 -0.91 -17.92 3.21
N CYS A 64 -1.08 -17.12 2.15
CA CYS A 64 -0.10 -16.10 1.77
C CYS A 64 -0.42 -14.72 2.38
N PHE A 65 -1.70 -14.32 2.41
CA PHE A 65 -2.11 -13.00 2.87
C PHE A 65 -2.57 -13.01 4.34
N GLU A 66 -3.51 -13.90 4.69
CA GLU A 66 -4.12 -13.90 6.03
C GLU A 66 -3.13 -14.31 7.13
N THR A 67 -2.13 -15.13 6.79
CA THR A 67 -1.08 -15.54 7.74
C THR A 67 0.12 -14.60 7.76
N PHE A 68 0.18 -13.61 6.86
CA PHE A 68 1.32 -12.71 6.80
C PHE A 68 1.37 -11.82 8.07
N PRO A 69 2.50 -11.80 8.80
CA PRO A 69 2.63 -11.03 10.01
C PRO A 69 2.95 -9.56 9.71
N PHE A 70 1.95 -8.77 9.31
CA PHE A 70 2.11 -7.34 9.04
C PHE A 70 2.85 -6.62 10.18
N PRO A 71 3.59 -5.52 9.92
CA PRO A 71 4.20 -4.71 10.98
C PRO A 71 3.13 -4.25 11.99
N ALA A 72 3.51 -4.13 13.25
CA ALA A 72 2.58 -3.76 14.33
C ALA A 72 1.96 -2.38 14.08
N GLY A 73 0.62 -2.29 14.14
CA GLY A 73 -0.14 -1.07 13.87
C GLY A 73 -0.19 -0.65 12.40
N LEU A 74 0.22 -1.54 11.48
CA LEU A 74 0.15 -1.37 10.03
C LEU A 74 -0.55 -2.56 9.36
N THR A 75 -1.47 -3.20 10.07
CA THR A 75 -2.33 -4.21 9.46
C THR A 75 -3.30 -3.55 8.46
N PRO A 76 -3.90 -4.31 7.54
CA PRO A 76 -4.92 -3.78 6.65
C PRO A 76 -6.09 -3.06 7.35
N GLN A 77 -6.40 -3.41 8.59
CA GLN A 77 -7.42 -2.73 9.39
C GLN A 77 -6.94 -1.39 9.95
N ASP A 78 -5.65 -1.27 10.28
CA ASP A 78 -5.08 -0.03 10.82
C ASP A 78 -4.95 1.05 9.75
N THR A 79 -4.83 0.66 8.48
CA THR A 79 -4.58 1.56 7.34
C THR A 79 -5.79 1.75 6.41
N ASP A 80 -6.95 1.19 6.75
CA ASP A 80 -8.15 1.20 5.90
C ASP A 80 -8.68 2.61 5.58
N SER A 81 -8.42 3.57 6.46
CA SER A 81 -8.83 4.96 6.28
C SER A 81 -7.77 5.84 5.60
N GLN A 82 -6.58 5.29 5.30
CA GLN A 82 -5.54 6.04 4.60
C GLN A 82 -5.96 6.34 3.16
N LYS A 83 -5.78 7.60 2.76
CA LYS A 83 -5.91 8.04 1.37
C LYS A 83 -4.61 8.70 0.95
N THR A 84 -4.22 8.50 -0.27
CA THR A 84 -3.06 9.16 -0.85
C THR A 84 -3.55 10.21 -1.86
N GLU A 85 -3.22 11.47 -1.58
CA GLU A 85 -3.58 12.60 -2.44
C GLU A 85 -2.31 13.10 -3.12
N THR A 86 -2.42 13.37 -4.42
CA THR A 86 -1.36 14.06 -5.17
C THR A 86 -1.74 15.53 -5.24
N LEU A 87 -0.91 16.37 -4.67
CA LEU A 87 -1.07 17.81 -4.74
C LEU A 87 -0.74 18.36 -6.14
N PRO A 88 -1.18 19.59 -6.48
CA PRO A 88 -0.90 20.21 -7.78
C PRO A 88 0.59 20.38 -8.10
N ASP A 89 1.44 20.44 -7.08
CA ASP A 89 2.91 20.48 -7.20
C ASP A 89 3.55 19.10 -7.44
N GLY A 90 2.72 18.03 -7.53
CA GLY A 90 3.17 16.66 -7.70
C GLY A 90 3.61 15.98 -6.41
N SER A 91 3.58 16.66 -5.27
CA SER A 91 3.87 16.04 -3.97
C SER A 91 2.74 15.10 -3.56
N VAL A 92 3.11 13.99 -2.94
CA VAL A 92 2.18 12.95 -2.49
C VAL A 92 2.03 13.04 -0.99
N ILE A 93 0.82 13.30 -0.53
CA ILE A 93 0.48 13.34 0.90
C ILE A 93 -0.45 12.19 1.23
N PRO A 94 0.00 11.21 2.04
CA PRO A 94 -0.92 10.29 2.68
C PRO A 94 -1.76 11.06 3.70
N SER A 95 -3.07 10.94 3.61
CA SER A 95 -3.99 11.55 4.57
C SER A 95 -4.76 10.47 5.32
N PHE A 96 -4.72 10.54 6.65
CA PHE A 96 -5.67 9.81 7.48
C PHE A 96 -6.78 10.78 7.86
N PRO A 97 -8.05 10.51 7.56
CA PRO A 97 -9.16 11.35 8.02
C PRO A 97 -9.14 11.36 9.55
N THR A 98 -8.86 12.52 10.10
CA THR A 98 -8.81 12.69 11.57
C THR A 98 -10.23 12.60 12.10
N LYS A 99 -10.53 11.62 12.95
CA LYS A 99 -11.82 11.55 13.67
C LYS A 99 -12.14 12.81 14.49
N GLN A 100 -11.16 13.70 14.69
CA GLN A 100 -11.31 14.98 15.40
C GLN A 100 -11.98 16.10 14.58
N ALA A 101 -12.01 16.01 13.25
CA ALA A 101 -12.70 17.03 12.43
C ALA A 101 -14.22 17.05 12.65
N ASN A 102 -14.82 15.91 13.05
CA ASN A 102 -16.26 15.84 13.32
C ASN A 102 -16.67 16.31 14.73
N GLN A 103 -15.73 16.45 15.67
CA GLN A 103 -16.05 16.98 17.00
C GLN A 103 -15.97 18.50 17.07
N ALA A 104 -15.21 19.15 16.19
CA ALA A 104 -15.12 20.60 16.13
C ALA A 104 -16.35 21.28 15.48
N MET A 105 -17.14 20.56 14.69
CA MET A 105 -18.34 21.09 14.04
C MET A 105 -19.63 21.03 14.87
N VAL A 106 -19.65 20.26 15.94
CA VAL A 106 -20.86 20.15 16.80
C VAL A 106 -20.89 21.20 17.92
N GLY A 107 -19.79 21.93 18.13
CA GLY A 107 -19.67 22.94 19.18
C GLY A 107 -20.06 24.37 18.82
N LEU A 108 -20.48 24.65 17.57
CA LEU A 108 -20.66 26.03 17.08
C LEU A 108 -22.11 26.48 16.86
N VAL A 109 -23.09 25.77 17.41
CA VAL A 109 -24.49 26.21 17.40
C VAL A 109 -25.05 26.13 18.81
N SER A 110 -24.64 27.01 19.70
CA SER A 110 -25.50 27.52 20.77
C SER A 110 -24.82 28.66 21.55
N GLY A 111 -25.38 29.87 21.49
CA GLY A 111 -25.37 30.85 22.57
C GLY A 111 -24.31 31.95 22.47
N ALA A 112 -24.68 33.02 21.85
CA ALA A 112 -24.05 34.34 22.03
C ALA A 112 -24.03 34.79 23.49
N THR A 113 -22.88 35.24 23.98
CA THR A 113 -22.78 36.50 24.76
C THR A 113 -21.32 36.98 24.86
N SER A 114 -21.17 38.24 24.58
CA SER A 114 -19.98 39.09 24.61
C SER A 114 -19.20 39.03 25.92
N LYS A 115 -17.85 38.90 25.83
CA LYS A 115 -16.90 39.66 26.63
C LYS A 115 -15.47 39.57 26.03
N ARG A 116 -14.79 40.71 26.07
CA ARG A 116 -13.52 41.17 25.52
C ARG A 116 -12.33 40.21 25.79
N PRO A 117 -11.39 40.01 24.83
CA PRO A 117 -10.27 39.06 24.99
C PRO A 117 -9.15 39.66 25.85
N LYS A 118 -8.70 38.87 26.84
CA LYS A 118 -7.39 38.98 27.48
C LYS A 118 -6.35 38.27 26.63
N ALA A 119 -5.11 38.77 26.70
CA ALA A 119 -3.95 38.33 25.96
C ALA A 119 -3.80 36.80 25.91
N VAL A 120 -3.56 36.31 24.70
CA VAL A 120 -3.33 34.91 24.42
C VAL A 120 -1.90 34.56 24.87
N GLU A 121 -1.76 33.85 25.99
CA GLU A 121 -0.55 33.09 26.31
C GLU A 121 -0.41 31.97 25.27
N ARG A 122 0.77 31.88 24.68
CA ARG A 122 1.12 30.78 23.78
C ARG A 122 1.03 29.46 24.54
N PRO A 123 0.31 28.45 24.01
CA PRO A 123 0.27 27.14 24.67
C PRO A 123 1.68 26.56 24.71
N VAL A 124 2.15 26.27 25.90
CA VAL A 124 3.32 25.39 26.12
C VAL A 124 2.97 24.02 25.56
N PRO A 125 3.80 23.38 24.73
CA PRO A 125 3.51 22.03 24.24
C PRO A 125 3.43 21.08 25.42
N THR A 126 2.23 20.58 25.69
CA THR A 126 2.01 19.51 26.68
C THR A 126 2.67 18.23 26.14
N PRO A 127 3.45 17.50 26.96
CA PRO A 127 4.01 16.22 26.56
C PRO A 127 2.89 15.29 26.14
N SER A 128 2.93 14.76 24.90
CA SER A 128 1.94 13.82 24.39
C SER A 128 1.91 12.58 25.28
N ALA A 129 0.71 12.10 25.62
CA ALA A 129 0.54 10.85 26.36
C ALA A 129 1.25 9.70 25.63
N PRO A 130 1.83 8.71 26.34
CA PRO A 130 2.64 7.63 25.73
C PRO A 130 1.99 6.91 24.55
N GLY A 131 0.65 6.73 24.58
CA GLY A 131 -0.12 6.13 23.48
C GLY A 131 -0.25 7.01 22.22
N GLN A 132 -0.22 8.33 22.35
CA GLN A 132 -0.28 9.26 21.21
C GLN A 132 1.06 9.33 20.47
N ALA A 133 2.18 9.24 21.19
CA ALA A 133 3.51 9.20 20.57
C ALA A 133 3.69 7.93 19.72
N THR A 134 3.22 6.79 20.20
CA THR A 134 3.26 5.51 19.46
C THR A 134 2.40 5.56 18.20
N ALA A 135 1.17 6.07 18.30
CA ALA A 135 0.25 6.20 17.16
C ALA A 135 0.78 7.18 16.10
N ASN A 136 1.41 8.29 16.52
CA ASN A 136 2.01 9.26 15.60
C ASN A 136 3.21 8.65 14.87
N ASN A 137 4.03 7.86 15.55
CA ASN A 137 5.16 7.17 14.93
C ASN A 137 4.71 6.12 13.91
N GLN A 138 3.66 5.35 14.23
CA GLN A 138 3.07 4.38 13.31
C GLN A 138 2.51 5.06 12.06
N ARG A 139 1.81 6.20 12.20
CA ARG A 139 1.32 6.99 11.07
C ARG A 139 2.47 7.50 10.20
N ALA A 140 3.51 8.07 10.81
CA ALA A 140 4.68 8.53 10.07
C ALA A 140 5.34 7.39 9.27
N THR A 141 5.40 6.18 9.83
CA THR A 141 5.93 5.00 9.17
C THR A 141 5.01 4.54 8.03
N ALA A 142 3.69 4.51 8.24
CA ALA A 142 2.71 4.23 7.20
C ALA A 142 2.86 5.20 6.02
N ASP A 143 3.01 6.49 6.31
CA ASP A 143 3.19 7.53 5.30
C ASP A 143 4.46 7.34 4.47
N GLN A 144 5.56 6.93 5.10
CA GLN A 144 6.81 6.64 4.40
C GLN A 144 6.66 5.43 3.46
N ILE A 145 6.01 4.36 3.92
CA ILE A 145 5.73 3.19 3.08
C ILE A 145 4.82 3.57 1.92
N ALA A 146 3.74 4.33 2.17
CA ALA A 146 2.81 4.77 1.15
C ALA A 146 3.49 5.63 0.07
N LYS A 147 4.37 6.55 0.46
CA LYS A 147 5.17 7.36 -0.49
C LYS A 147 6.09 6.50 -1.34
N ALA A 148 6.80 5.56 -0.73
CA ALA A 148 7.69 4.65 -1.45
C ALA A 148 6.90 3.73 -2.41
N ALA A 149 5.74 3.24 -1.98
CA ALA A 149 4.84 2.40 -2.75
C ALA A 149 4.27 3.14 -3.96
N LYS A 150 3.77 4.36 -3.73
CA LYS A 150 3.27 5.20 -4.82
C LYS A 150 4.36 5.54 -5.82
N HIS A 151 5.55 5.92 -5.36
CA HIS A 151 6.69 6.19 -6.24
C HIS A 151 7.03 4.97 -7.11
N LEU A 152 7.07 3.76 -6.52
CA LEU A 152 7.29 2.53 -7.26
C LEU A 152 6.18 2.31 -8.31
N ASN A 153 4.92 2.53 -7.94
CA ASN A 153 3.79 2.36 -8.85
C ASN A 153 3.85 3.38 -10.00
N ASP A 154 4.12 4.64 -9.72
CA ASP A 154 4.20 5.70 -10.72
C ASP A 154 5.34 5.43 -11.74
N LEU A 155 6.49 4.97 -11.27
CA LEU A 155 7.59 4.56 -12.14
C LEU A 155 7.18 3.38 -13.05
N ARG A 156 6.45 2.41 -12.51
CA ARG A 156 5.95 1.26 -13.28
C ARG A 156 4.92 1.69 -14.31
N GLU A 157 3.95 2.54 -13.91
CA GLU A 157 2.94 3.07 -14.82
C GLU A 157 3.55 3.90 -15.93
N ASN A 158 4.50 4.77 -15.64
CA ASN A 158 5.21 5.56 -16.66
C ASN A 158 6.02 4.68 -17.62
N TRP A 159 6.56 3.56 -17.15
CA TRP A 159 7.24 2.61 -18.02
C TRP A 159 6.26 1.81 -18.89
N LEU A 160 5.11 1.39 -18.32
CA LEU A 160 4.09 0.63 -19.04
C LEU A 160 3.37 1.48 -20.06
N ASN A 161 3.07 2.72 -19.71
CA ASN A 161 2.23 3.66 -20.47
C ASN A 161 2.95 5.01 -20.61
N PRO A 162 4.08 5.10 -21.35
CA PRO A 162 4.81 6.34 -21.50
C PRO A 162 3.90 7.43 -22.11
N PRO A 163 3.82 8.63 -21.54
CA PRO A 163 2.98 9.72 -22.04
C PRO A 163 3.29 10.13 -23.49
N GLU A 164 4.53 9.96 -23.90
CA GLU A 164 4.97 10.22 -25.27
C GLU A 164 4.45 9.18 -26.29
N TRP A 165 4.08 7.96 -25.84
CA TRP A 165 3.62 6.85 -26.68
C TRP A 165 2.12 6.59 -26.57
N THR A 166 1.45 7.21 -25.59
CA THR A 166 0.06 6.90 -25.26
C THR A 166 -0.79 8.15 -25.21
N ASP A 167 -2.07 7.99 -25.56
CA ASP A 167 -3.13 8.96 -25.30
C ASP A 167 -4.14 8.36 -24.33
N ARG A 168 -4.74 9.22 -23.50
CA ARG A 168 -5.86 8.88 -22.63
C ARG A 168 -7.14 9.35 -23.32
N ILE A 169 -7.97 8.40 -23.69
CA ILE A 169 -9.24 8.68 -24.37
C ILE A 169 -10.37 8.35 -23.41
N PRO A 170 -11.31 9.29 -23.17
CA PRO A 170 -12.48 9.02 -22.34
C PRO A 170 -13.22 7.78 -22.85
N GLU A 171 -13.63 6.92 -21.92
CA GLU A 171 -14.44 5.75 -22.25
C GLU A 171 -15.88 6.21 -22.59
N VAL A 172 -16.64 5.33 -23.20
CA VAL A 172 -18.02 5.63 -23.64
C VAL A 172 -18.83 6.16 -22.45
N THR A 173 -19.48 7.32 -22.64
CA THR A 173 -20.42 7.87 -21.67
C THR A 173 -21.76 7.19 -21.84
N PRO A 174 -22.30 6.46 -20.85
CA PRO A 174 -23.63 5.85 -20.96
C PRO A 174 -24.73 6.89 -21.17
N LEU A 175 -25.79 6.48 -21.86
CA LEU A 175 -26.92 7.35 -22.12
C LEU A 175 -27.51 7.91 -20.81
N GLY A 176 -27.69 9.22 -20.74
CA GLY A 176 -28.24 9.91 -19.57
C GLY A 176 -27.18 10.33 -18.52
N MET A 177 -25.91 10.07 -18.74
CA MET A 177 -24.81 10.56 -17.89
C MET A 177 -24.11 11.76 -18.54
N SER A 178 -23.61 12.68 -17.72
CA SER A 178 -22.84 13.84 -18.18
C SER A 178 -21.35 13.53 -18.39
N SER A 179 -20.86 12.46 -17.77
CA SER A 179 -19.48 11.98 -17.89
C SER A 179 -19.44 10.46 -17.80
N SER A 180 -18.38 9.86 -18.36
CA SER A 180 -18.16 8.42 -18.22
C SER A 180 -17.84 8.05 -16.77
N PRO A 181 -18.50 7.03 -16.19
CA PRO A 181 -18.09 6.46 -14.90
C PRO A 181 -16.87 5.55 -15.03
N TYR A 182 -16.46 5.25 -16.25
CA TYR A 182 -15.31 4.37 -16.52
C TYR A 182 -14.01 5.19 -16.59
N PRO A 183 -12.88 4.62 -16.18
CA PRO A 183 -11.59 5.27 -16.34
C PRO A 183 -11.25 5.40 -17.82
N ASP A 184 -10.49 6.43 -18.15
CA ASP A 184 -9.99 6.64 -19.50
C ASP A 184 -9.26 5.40 -20.02
N ARG A 185 -9.48 5.11 -21.29
CA ARG A 185 -8.78 4.06 -22.00
C ARG A 185 -7.43 4.59 -22.49
N ILE A 186 -6.37 3.85 -22.16
CA ILE A 186 -5.02 4.13 -22.68
C ILE A 186 -4.91 3.49 -24.05
N VAL A 187 -4.58 4.29 -25.06
CA VAL A 187 -4.36 3.84 -26.44
C VAL A 187 -2.98 4.24 -26.93
N ALA A 188 -2.40 3.42 -27.78
CA ALA A 188 -1.13 3.76 -28.41
C ALA A 188 -1.32 4.93 -29.40
N LYS A 189 -0.38 5.87 -29.41
CA LYS A 189 -0.25 6.86 -30.49
C LYS A 189 0.18 6.15 -31.79
N PRO A 190 -0.19 6.70 -32.95
CA PRO A 190 0.21 6.13 -34.24
C PRO A 190 1.71 5.87 -34.32
N GLY A 191 2.08 4.64 -34.65
CA GLY A 191 3.47 4.19 -34.77
C GLY A 191 4.08 3.53 -33.53
N TYR A 192 3.44 3.62 -32.35
CA TYR A 192 3.93 3.03 -31.09
C TYR A 192 3.17 1.76 -30.66
N GLU A 193 2.26 1.26 -31.47
CA GLU A 193 1.41 0.10 -31.11
C GLU A 193 2.25 -1.14 -30.80
N LYS A 194 3.29 -1.41 -31.62
CA LYS A 194 4.18 -2.55 -31.42
C LYS A 194 5.03 -2.39 -30.18
N ASP A 195 5.57 -1.19 -29.97
CA ASP A 195 6.43 -0.91 -28.81
C ASP A 195 5.64 -1.01 -27.50
N LEU A 196 4.39 -0.56 -27.50
CA LEU A 196 3.53 -0.64 -26.32
C LEU A 196 3.16 -2.09 -25.97
N VAL A 197 2.91 -2.95 -26.95
CA VAL A 197 2.66 -4.39 -26.71
C VAL A 197 3.85 -5.08 -26.04
N GLU A 198 5.08 -4.60 -26.32
CA GLU A 198 6.28 -5.11 -25.68
C GLU A 198 6.43 -4.67 -24.20
N ARG A 199 5.64 -3.70 -23.75
CA ARG A 199 5.65 -3.20 -22.36
C ARG A 199 4.73 -4.03 -21.47
N ALA A 200 5.26 -5.13 -20.91
CA ALA A 200 4.53 -5.98 -19.97
C ALA A 200 5.22 -6.00 -18.60
N LEU A 201 4.44 -6.03 -17.53
CA LEU A 201 4.96 -6.08 -16.15
C LEU A 201 5.95 -7.22 -15.93
N THR A 202 5.68 -8.38 -16.50
CA THR A 202 6.58 -9.54 -16.40
C THR A 202 7.90 -9.31 -17.11
N LYS A 203 7.91 -8.59 -18.26
CA LYS A 203 9.15 -8.19 -18.93
C LYS A 203 9.94 -7.20 -18.09
N LEU A 204 9.26 -6.20 -17.52
CA LEU A 204 9.89 -5.21 -16.62
C LEU A 204 10.54 -5.90 -15.41
N CYS A 205 9.84 -6.82 -14.77
CA CYS A 205 10.37 -7.57 -13.63
C CYS A 205 11.55 -8.46 -14.01
N ASN A 206 11.54 -9.07 -15.20
CA ASN A 206 12.66 -9.87 -15.68
C ASN A 206 13.90 -9.01 -16.01
N GLN A 207 13.70 -7.83 -16.61
CA GLN A 207 14.78 -6.90 -16.93
C GLN A 207 15.36 -6.26 -15.68
N ARG A 208 14.53 -5.98 -14.69
CA ARG A 208 14.85 -5.34 -13.40
C ARG A 208 15.82 -4.17 -13.54
N PRO A 209 15.47 -3.11 -14.30
CA PRO A 209 16.36 -1.98 -14.52
C PRO A 209 16.76 -1.32 -13.20
N THR A 210 17.86 -0.57 -13.22
CA THR A 210 18.45 0.03 -12.00
C THR A 210 17.47 0.88 -11.21
N TRP A 211 16.62 1.67 -11.89
CA TRP A 211 15.62 2.51 -11.25
C TRP A 211 14.55 1.68 -10.51
N LEU A 212 14.08 0.57 -11.12
CA LEU A 212 13.12 -0.34 -10.47
C LEU A 212 13.73 -1.00 -9.24
N ASN A 213 14.96 -1.46 -9.37
CA ASN A 213 15.69 -2.07 -8.26
C ASN A 213 15.94 -1.07 -7.12
N ALA A 214 16.23 0.21 -7.43
CA ALA A 214 16.37 1.26 -6.43
C ALA A 214 15.06 1.55 -5.70
N ALA A 215 13.94 1.65 -6.44
CA ALA A 215 12.63 1.87 -5.85
C ALA A 215 12.21 0.71 -4.91
N HIS A 216 12.44 -0.55 -5.30
CA HIS A 216 12.21 -1.70 -4.42
C HIS A 216 13.10 -1.66 -3.18
N LYS A 217 14.40 -1.35 -3.30
CA LYS A 217 15.29 -1.24 -2.14
C LYS A 217 14.82 -0.17 -1.14
N THR A 218 14.35 0.97 -1.65
CA THR A 218 13.79 2.04 -0.81
C THR A 218 12.53 1.54 -0.09
N LEU A 219 11.62 0.90 -0.80
CA LEU A 219 10.41 0.32 -0.21
C LEU A 219 10.76 -0.73 0.86
N ASP A 220 11.66 -1.66 0.56
CA ASP A 220 12.08 -2.70 1.49
C ASP A 220 12.71 -2.10 2.77
N ALA A 221 13.52 -1.05 2.64
CA ALA A 221 14.10 -0.37 3.79
C ALA A 221 13.04 0.30 4.68
N THR A 222 12.01 0.92 4.08
CA THR A 222 10.91 1.52 4.86
C THR A 222 10.05 0.46 5.56
N VAL A 223 9.79 -0.68 4.92
CA VAL A 223 9.07 -1.79 5.53
C VAL A 223 9.90 -2.46 6.64
N ALA A 224 11.22 -2.61 6.46
CA ALA A 224 12.12 -3.09 7.51
C ALA A 224 12.08 -2.20 8.75
N ALA A 225 12.11 -0.88 8.55
CA ALA A 225 11.99 0.09 9.63
C ALA A 225 10.65 -0.03 10.38
N ALA A 226 9.57 -0.35 9.68
CA ALA A 226 8.26 -0.62 10.27
C ALA A 226 8.24 -1.86 11.17
N TYR A 227 9.05 -2.88 10.85
CA TYR A 227 9.30 -4.03 11.74
C TYR A 227 10.26 -3.74 12.88
N GLY A 228 10.90 -2.55 12.91
CA GLY A 228 11.93 -2.22 13.89
C GLY A 228 13.28 -2.91 13.62
N TRP A 229 13.53 -3.39 12.40
CA TRP A 229 14.77 -4.09 12.04
C TRP A 229 15.87 -3.11 11.65
N ALA A 230 16.47 -2.48 12.65
CA ALA A 230 17.52 -1.48 12.44
C ALA A 230 18.80 -2.06 11.78
N ASP A 231 19.00 -3.37 11.86
CA ASP A 231 20.10 -4.10 11.25
C ASP A 231 19.83 -4.55 9.82
N TYR A 232 18.65 -4.24 9.28
CA TYR A 232 18.29 -4.62 7.91
C TYR A 232 19.25 -4.00 6.88
N LYS A 233 19.68 -4.83 5.97
CA LYS A 233 20.45 -4.44 4.77
C LYS A 233 19.86 -5.15 3.55
N ALA A 234 19.98 -4.53 2.38
CA ALA A 234 19.50 -5.13 1.14
C ALA A 234 20.14 -6.52 0.85
N ALA A 235 21.30 -6.80 1.41
CA ALA A 235 22.01 -8.07 1.32
C ALA A 235 21.63 -9.07 2.43
N MET A 236 20.65 -8.76 3.31
CA MET A 236 20.19 -9.70 4.33
C MET A 236 19.68 -10.99 3.66
N PRO A 237 20.10 -12.18 4.14
CA PRO A 237 19.65 -13.45 3.57
C PRO A 237 18.13 -13.63 3.69
N ASP A 238 17.52 -14.26 2.68
CA ASP A 238 16.09 -14.53 2.63
C ASP A 238 15.62 -15.41 3.79
N GLU A 239 16.45 -16.37 4.17
CA GLU A 239 16.20 -17.27 5.32
C GLU A 239 16.10 -16.50 6.63
N GLU A 240 16.94 -15.47 6.84
CA GLU A 240 16.88 -14.65 8.06
C GLU A 240 15.60 -13.82 8.10
N ILE A 241 15.17 -13.27 6.95
CA ILE A 241 13.89 -12.57 6.83
C ILE A 241 12.74 -13.51 7.20
N LEU A 242 12.69 -14.69 6.57
CA LEU A 242 11.64 -15.68 6.82
C LEU A 242 11.62 -16.16 8.26
N LYS A 243 12.79 -16.39 8.87
CA LYS A 243 12.92 -16.78 10.27
C LYS A 243 12.32 -15.73 11.20
N ARG A 244 12.60 -14.45 10.97
CA ARG A 244 12.05 -13.33 11.78
C ARG A 244 10.54 -13.20 11.58
N LEU A 245 10.04 -13.30 10.35
CA LEU A 245 8.61 -13.27 10.07
C LEU A 245 7.88 -14.44 10.71
N LEU A 246 8.44 -15.64 10.63
CA LEU A 246 7.86 -16.83 11.27
C LEU A 246 7.82 -16.71 12.79
N ALA A 247 8.90 -16.21 13.41
CA ALA A 247 8.94 -15.97 14.86
C ALA A 247 7.83 -15.00 15.29
N LEU A 248 7.64 -13.91 14.54
CA LEU A 248 6.58 -12.93 14.79
C LEU A 248 5.18 -13.53 14.60
N ASN A 249 4.99 -14.37 13.59
CA ASN A 249 3.72 -15.05 13.36
C ASN A 249 3.37 -16.01 14.49
N LEU A 250 4.33 -16.83 14.94
CA LEU A 250 4.15 -17.78 16.04
C LEU A 250 3.90 -17.09 17.38
N GLU A 251 4.59 -15.99 17.66
CA GLU A 251 4.37 -15.18 18.84
C GLU A 251 2.91 -14.68 18.92
N ARG A 252 2.40 -14.14 17.80
CA ARG A 252 1.01 -13.65 17.73
C ARG A 252 0.00 -14.77 17.85
N ALA A 253 0.22 -15.91 17.23
CA ALA A 253 -0.62 -17.10 17.38
C ALA A 253 -0.64 -17.60 18.83
N GLY A 254 0.49 -17.60 19.52
CA GLY A 254 0.57 -17.93 20.95
C GLY A 254 -0.21 -16.96 21.85
N GLN A 255 -0.16 -15.66 21.54
CA GLN A 255 -0.92 -14.64 22.27
C GLN A 255 -2.45 -14.82 22.11
N ILE A 256 -2.93 -15.14 20.89
CA ILE A 256 -4.35 -15.40 20.62
C ILE A 256 -4.83 -16.61 21.41
N ASN A 257 -4.11 -17.72 21.40
CA ASN A 257 -4.45 -18.92 22.15
C ASN A 257 -4.48 -18.69 23.67
N ALA A 258 -3.58 -17.87 24.20
CA ALA A 258 -3.55 -17.51 25.62
C ALA A 258 -4.74 -16.64 26.07
N ILE A 259 -5.35 -15.88 25.16
CA ILE A 259 -6.54 -15.07 25.42
C ILE A 259 -7.80 -15.95 25.41
N ASP A 260 -7.89 -16.90 24.46
CA ASP A 260 -9.04 -17.81 24.34
C ASP A 260 -9.14 -18.81 25.49
N THR A 261 -8.00 -19.23 26.06
CA THR A 261 -7.99 -20.14 27.23
C THR A 261 -8.36 -19.47 28.54
N ARG A 262 -8.54 -18.14 28.57
CA ARG A 262 -8.95 -17.36 29.75
C ARG A 262 -10.45 -17.00 29.76
N LYS A 263 -11.19 -17.39 28.74
CA LYS A 263 -12.67 -17.29 28.69
C LYS A 263 -13.33 -18.60 29.09
#